data_8f6e376320e2956756f31c3bcaf7fc45
#
_entry.id   8f6e376320e2956756f31c3bcaf7fc45
#
_cell.length_a   1.000
_cell.length_b   1.000
_cell.length_c   1.000
_cell.angle_alpha   90.00
_cell.angle_beta   90.00
_cell.angle_gamma   90.00
#
_symmetry.space_group_name_H-M   'P 1'
#
loop_
_entity.id
_entity.type
_entity.pdbx_description
1 polymer ?
#
loop_
_entity_poly.entity_id
_entity_poly.type
_entity_poly.pdbx_seq_one_letter_code
_entity_poly.pdbx_strand_id
1 'polypeptide(L)' 'RMGSLVPYPDNNVLMFERVYGEDKILVVINMRDTQHHIELPQQWKGRTCTDVVSGETVTLPSGTEFLRPFEYYVVK' A
#
# COMPACT_ATOMS: atom_id res chain seq x y z
N ARG A 1 6.78 -13.41 -17.56
CA ARG A 1 5.46 -12.89 -17.35
C ARG A 1 5.32 -12.17 -16.02
N MET A 2 4.68 -11.04 -16.05
CA MET A 2 4.47 -10.24 -14.85
C MET A 2 3.41 -10.88 -13.97
N GLY A 3 3.42 -10.59 -12.70
CA GLY A 3 2.45 -11.15 -11.78
C GLY A 3 1.04 -10.55 -11.95
N SER A 4 0.15 -11.00 -11.11
CA SER A 4 -1.23 -10.53 -11.12
C SER A 4 -1.34 -9.17 -10.46
N LEU A 5 -2.32 -8.38 -10.90
CA LEU A 5 -2.64 -7.08 -10.33
C LEU A 5 -4.00 -7.18 -9.65
N VAL A 6 -4.05 -6.82 -8.36
CA VAL A 6 -5.31 -6.83 -7.61
C VAL A 6 -5.61 -5.39 -7.18
N PRO A 7 -6.54 -4.70 -7.85
CA PRO A 7 -6.86 -3.33 -7.51
C PRO A 7 -7.81 -3.24 -6.31
N TYR A 8 -7.71 -2.15 -5.58
CA TYR A 8 -8.61 -1.84 -4.47
C TYR A 8 -9.26 -0.49 -4.76
N PRO A 9 -10.57 -0.44 -5.00
CA PRO A 9 -11.22 0.78 -5.46
C PRO A 9 -11.17 1.90 -4.44
N ASP A 10 -10.77 3.07 -4.90
CA ASP A 10 -10.82 4.31 -4.12
C ASP A 10 -10.65 5.46 -5.10
N ASN A 11 -11.44 6.53 -4.93
CA ASN A 11 -11.42 7.64 -5.87
C ASN A 11 -10.25 8.58 -5.67
N ASN A 12 -9.63 8.58 -4.48
CA ASN A 12 -8.60 9.55 -4.11
C ASN A 12 -7.23 8.90 -3.96
N VAL A 13 -7.20 7.62 -3.65
CA VAL A 13 -5.97 6.90 -3.37
C VAL A 13 -5.88 5.70 -4.29
N LEU A 14 -4.78 5.62 -5.03
CA LEU A 14 -4.50 4.45 -5.84
C LEU A 14 -3.88 3.39 -4.95
N MET A 15 -4.49 2.22 -4.88
CA MET A 15 -3.99 1.13 -4.07
C MET A 15 -4.15 -0.16 -4.85
N PHE A 16 -3.08 -0.92 -4.94
CA PHE A 16 -3.15 -2.22 -5.61
C PHE A 16 -2.06 -3.14 -5.08
N GLU A 17 -2.31 -4.42 -5.24
CA GLU A 17 -1.38 -5.47 -4.86
C GLU A 17 -0.89 -6.16 -6.12
N ARG A 18 0.41 -6.40 -6.20
CA ARG A 18 1.00 -7.19 -7.27
C ARG A 18 1.51 -8.50 -6.69
N VAL A 19 1.21 -9.58 -7.38
CA VAL A 19 1.54 -10.93 -6.92
C VAL A 19 2.47 -11.59 -7.92
N TYR A 20 3.64 -12.04 -7.44
CA TYR A 20 4.64 -12.74 -8.26
C TYR A 20 4.91 -14.08 -7.59
N GLY A 21 4.17 -15.11 -7.96
CA GLY A 21 4.31 -16.39 -7.29
C GLY A 21 3.96 -16.27 -5.82
N GLU A 22 4.94 -16.42 -4.94
CA GLU A 22 4.72 -16.29 -3.49
C GLU A 22 5.01 -14.88 -2.97
N ASP A 23 5.53 -14.00 -3.81
CA ASP A 23 5.86 -12.65 -3.41
C ASP A 23 4.68 -11.72 -3.67
N LYS A 24 4.47 -10.78 -2.76
CA LYS A 24 3.41 -9.78 -2.88
C LYS A 24 3.97 -8.41 -2.58
N ILE A 25 3.53 -7.42 -3.35
CA ILE A 25 3.92 -6.02 -3.17
C ILE A 25 2.65 -5.20 -3.10
N LEU A 26 2.54 -4.36 -2.07
CA LEU A 26 1.42 -3.43 -1.94
C LEU A 26 1.89 -2.04 -2.31
N VAL A 27 1.17 -1.39 -3.22
CA VAL A 27 1.44 -0.02 -3.65
C VAL A 27 0.28 0.85 -3.21
N VAL A 28 0.59 1.96 -2.53
CA VAL A 28 -0.41 2.91 -2.04
C VAL A 28 0.05 4.31 -2.44
N ILE A 29 -0.79 5.04 -3.15
CA ILE A 29 -0.47 6.39 -3.63
C ILE A 29 -1.65 7.31 -3.38
N ASN A 30 -1.46 8.37 -2.60
CA ASN A 30 -2.44 9.43 -2.47
C ASN A 30 -2.26 10.38 -3.65
N MET A 31 -3.24 10.40 -4.56
CA MET A 31 -3.15 11.19 -5.78
C MET A 31 -3.74 12.58 -5.62
N ARG A 32 -4.08 12.97 -4.41
CA ARG A 32 -4.70 14.28 -4.15
C ARG A 32 -3.76 15.17 -3.37
N ASP A 33 -4.02 16.47 -3.44
CA ASP A 33 -3.25 17.48 -2.73
C ASP A 33 -3.80 17.74 -1.32
N THR A 34 -4.62 16.82 -0.82
CA THR A 34 -5.17 16.88 0.53
C THR A 34 -4.94 15.54 1.22
N GLN A 35 -4.97 15.57 2.55
CA GLN A 35 -4.82 14.36 3.34
C GLN A 35 -6.04 13.46 3.16
N HIS A 36 -5.78 12.17 3.03
CA HIS A 36 -6.84 11.16 2.95
C HIS A 36 -6.53 10.01 3.89
N HIS A 37 -7.55 9.25 4.25
CA HIS A 37 -7.38 8.05 5.02
C HIS A 37 -8.06 6.89 4.32
N ILE A 38 -7.47 5.71 4.46
CA ILE A 38 -7.96 4.50 3.83
C ILE A 38 -7.86 3.34 4.82
N GLU A 39 -8.58 2.27 4.53
CA GLU A 39 -8.39 1.01 5.22
C GLU A 39 -7.54 0.11 4.34
N LEU A 40 -6.48 -0.44 4.92
CA LEU A 40 -5.63 -1.38 4.21
C LEU A 40 -6.38 -2.70 4.01
N PRO A 41 -5.98 -3.47 2.98
CA PRO A 41 -6.52 -4.82 2.83
C PRO A 41 -6.25 -5.64 4.09
N GLN A 42 -7.16 -6.53 4.43
CA GLN A 42 -7.11 -7.27 5.67
C GLN A 42 -5.78 -7.99 5.87
N GLN A 43 -5.24 -8.57 4.80
CA GLN A 43 -4.00 -9.34 4.87
C GLN A 43 -2.75 -8.48 5.09
N TRP A 44 -2.89 -7.16 4.98
CA TRP A 44 -1.77 -6.24 5.19
C TRP A 44 -1.86 -5.49 6.53
N LYS A 45 -2.99 -5.54 7.20
CA LYS A 45 -3.18 -4.80 8.46
C LYS A 45 -2.25 -5.34 9.54
N GLY A 46 -1.55 -4.42 10.22
CA GLY A 46 -0.66 -4.76 11.31
C GLY A 46 0.57 -5.53 10.91
N ARG A 47 0.81 -5.69 9.63
CA ARG A 47 1.91 -6.49 9.13
C ARG A 47 3.22 -5.72 9.15
N THR A 48 4.30 -6.40 9.49
CA THR A 48 5.65 -5.84 9.39
C THR A 48 6.16 -6.12 7.99
N CYS A 49 6.53 -5.08 7.29
CA CYS A 49 6.89 -5.14 5.89
C CYS A 49 8.23 -4.44 5.65
N THR A 50 8.75 -4.59 4.44
CA THR A 50 9.95 -3.88 4.01
C THR A 50 9.54 -2.82 3.00
N ASP A 51 9.98 -1.58 3.24
CA ASP A 51 9.80 -0.50 2.28
C ASP A 51 10.72 -0.77 1.11
N VAL A 52 10.14 -0.95 -0.08
CA VAL A 52 10.92 -1.34 -1.26
C VAL A 52 11.86 -0.22 -1.69
N VAL A 53 11.49 1.03 -1.44
CA VAL A 53 12.29 2.18 -1.87
C VAL A 53 13.48 2.41 -0.94
N SER A 54 13.24 2.40 0.37
CA SER A 54 14.29 2.71 1.34
C SER A 54 15.00 1.47 1.88
N GLY A 55 14.36 0.32 1.79
CA GLY A 55 14.88 -0.92 2.37
C GLY A 55 14.64 -1.05 3.86
N GLU A 56 13.93 -0.10 4.45
CA GLU A 56 13.68 -0.11 5.90
C GLU A 56 12.49 -0.98 6.25
N THR A 57 12.52 -1.48 7.48
CA THR A 57 11.40 -2.24 8.01
C THR A 57 10.33 -1.28 8.53
N VAL A 58 9.09 -1.50 8.13
CA VAL A 58 7.96 -0.69 8.57
C VAL A 58 6.84 -1.60 9.05
N THR A 59 6.04 -1.11 10.00
CA THR A 59 4.87 -1.83 10.48
C THR A 59 3.63 -1.06 10.05
N LEU A 60 2.76 -1.73 9.31
CA LEU A 60 1.53 -1.12 8.82
C LEU A 60 0.50 -1.04 9.95
N PRO A 61 -0.37 -0.02 9.94
CA PRO A 61 -1.39 0.10 10.98
C PRO A 61 -2.42 -1.04 10.86
N SER A 62 -3.02 -1.38 11.98
CA SER A 62 -4.08 -2.38 11.97
C SER A 62 -5.45 -1.75 11.77
N GLY A 63 -5.53 -0.43 11.78
CA GLY A 63 -6.76 0.32 11.56
C GLY A 63 -6.66 1.16 10.30
N THR A 64 -7.04 2.44 10.44
CA THR A 64 -7.02 3.38 9.33
C THR A 64 -5.61 3.89 9.08
N GLU A 65 -5.23 3.94 7.81
CA GLU A 65 -3.96 4.53 7.39
C GLU A 65 -4.21 5.96 6.91
N PHE A 66 -3.41 6.90 7.42
CA PHE A 66 -3.50 8.31 7.03
C PHE A 66 -2.38 8.64 6.07
N LEU A 67 -2.74 9.22 4.93
CA LEU A 67 -1.79 9.60 3.89
C LEU A 67 -1.77 11.12 3.75
N ARG A 68 -0.59 11.70 3.79
CA ARG A 68 -0.40 13.13 3.51
C ARG A 68 -0.64 13.39 2.03
N PRO A 69 -0.80 14.66 1.64
CA PRO A 69 -0.96 14.99 0.22
C PRO A 69 0.18 14.38 -0.61
N PHE A 70 -0.19 13.67 -1.66
CA PHE A 70 0.73 13.02 -2.59
C PHE A 70 1.69 12.01 -1.96
N GLU A 71 1.41 11.59 -0.73
CA GLU A 71 2.24 10.57 -0.09
C GLU A 71 2.03 9.22 -0.78
N TYR A 72 3.12 8.46 -0.89
CA TYR A 72 3.03 7.12 -1.44
C TYR A 72 4.01 6.20 -0.73
N TYR A 73 3.74 4.90 -0.82
CA TYR A 73 4.72 3.91 -0.37
C TYR A 73 4.49 2.59 -1.10
N VAL A 74 5.57 1.79 -1.14
CA VAL A 74 5.59 0.47 -1.75
C VAL A 74 6.21 -0.46 -0.72
N VAL A 75 5.48 -1.48 -0.31
CA VAL A 75 5.96 -2.41 0.72
C VAL A 75 5.79 -3.85 0.27
N LYS A 76 6.60 -4.73 0.84
CA LYS A 76 6.48 -6.15 0.55
C LYS A 76 6.76 -7.02 1.77
#